data_4c9a84fc1c6e9666aa3fec534234531e
#
_entry.id   4c9a84fc1c6e9666aa3fec534234531e
#
_cell.length_a   1.000
_cell.length_b   1.000
_cell.length_c   1.000
_cell.angle_alpha   90.00
_cell.angle_beta   90.00
_cell.angle_gamma   90.00
#
_symmetry.space_group_name_H-M   'P 1'
#
loop_
_entity.id
_entity.type
_entity.pdbx_description
1 polymer ?
#
loop_
_entity_poly.entity_id
_entity_poly.type
_entity_poly.pdbx_seq_one_letter_code
_entity_poly.pdbx_strand_id
1 'polypeptide(L)'
;DITVHVAVVTYDKETYTFDFDHKSVVDVTVESTGNTRVVDVMDAAQAQGKLTYSYSTTATFGRFIHTINGHAVNAPDGWMFTINDALSNVSASTASVKDGDKVLWFEGTTENQFQGPLWAELDGSTIQWETISTVAELQALAASKDPAVLAKNYKLARDLDLSGVTFSGIGSASAPFTGM
;
A
#
# COMPACT_ATOMS: atom_id res chain seq x y z
N ASP A 1 -12.53 -19.80 7.26
CA ASP A 1 -11.22 -19.36 6.73
C ASP A 1 -11.39 -18.09 5.92
N ILE A 2 -10.38 -17.26 5.92
CA ILE A 2 -10.25 -16.10 5.05
C ILE A 2 -9.04 -16.28 4.15
N THR A 3 -9.07 -15.66 2.97
CA THR A 3 -7.92 -15.58 2.07
C THR A 3 -7.41 -14.15 2.05
N VAL A 4 -6.12 -13.98 2.33
CA VAL A 4 -5.42 -12.69 2.27
C VAL A 4 -4.35 -12.77 1.19
N HIS A 5 -4.32 -11.77 0.32
CA HIS A 5 -3.29 -11.65 -0.72
C HIS A 5 -2.08 -10.95 -0.13
N VAL A 6 -0.90 -11.57 -0.21
CA VAL A 6 0.33 -11.00 0.36
C VAL A 6 1.35 -10.80 -0.74
N ALA A 7 1.89 -9.58 -0.83
CA ALA A 7 3.01 -9.27 -1.70
C ALA A 7 4.21 -8.79 -0.89
N VAL A 8 5.40 -9.06 -1.40
CA VAL A 8 6.68 -8.63 -0.82
C VAL A 8 7.56 -8.06 -1.93
N VAL A 9 8.02 -6.83 -1.77
CA VAL A 9 8.93 -6.16 -2.71
C VAL A 9 10.09 -5.52 -1.97
N THR A 10 11.28 -5.63 -2.55
CA THR A 10 12.49 -4.93 -2.10
C THR A 10 12.70 -3.64 -2.89
N TYR A 11 13.60 -2.79 -2.43
CA TYR A 11 13.90 -1.50 -3.05
C TYR A 11 15.37 -1.41 -3.44
N ASP A 12 15.64 -1.02 -4.68
CA ASP A 12 16.98 -0.75 -5.17
C ASP A 12 17.32 0.72 -4.98
N LYS A 13 18.24 1.01 -4.07
CA LYS A 13 18.70 2.37 -3.74
C LYS A 13 19.60 2.97 -4.81
N GLU A 14 20.17 2.15 -5.71
CA GLU A 14 21.02 2.64 -6.79
C GLU A 14 20.18 3.16 -7.96
N THR A 15 19.08 2.48 -8.26
CA THR A 15 18.16 2.86 -9.35
C THR A 15 16.95 3.65 -8.88
N TYR A 16 16.73 3.79 -7.56
CA TYR A 16 15.55 4.43 -6.95
C TYR A 16 14.23 3.78 -7.39
N THR A 17 14.21 2.45 -7.50
CA THR A 17 13.04 1.69 -7.95
C THR A 17 12.77 0.49 -7.06
N PHE A 18 11.50 0.10 -6.96
CA PHE A 18 11.13 -1.19 -6.39
C PHE A 18 11.48 -2.32 -7.36
N ASP A 19 11.95 -3.44 -6.83
CA ASP A 19 12.29 -4.63 -7.60
C ASP A 19 11.05 -5.50 -7.82
N PHE A 20 10.27 -5.16 -8.84
CA PHE A 20 9.08 -5.91 -9.20
C PHE A 20 9.40 -7.25 -9.88
N ASP A 21 10.59 -7.42 -10.45
CA ASP A 21 11.00 -8.65 -11.11
C ASP A 21 11.20 -9.78 -10.10
N HIS A 22 11.64 -9.47 -8.89
CA HIS A 22 11.88 -10.43 -7.81
C HIS A 22 10.83 -10.36 -6.69
N LYS A 23 9.66 -9.77 -6.96
CA LYS A 23 8.56 -9.74 -5.99
C LYS A 23 8.06 -11.15 -5.67
N SER A 24 7.50 -11.31 -4.49
CA SER A 24 6.65 -12.45 -4.14
C SER A 24 5.20 -11.98 -4.09
N VAL A 25 4.27 -12.76 -4.66
CA VAL A 25 2.83 -12.56 -4.52
C VAL A 25 2.21 -13.91 -4.23
N VAL A 26 1.56 -14.04 -3.08
CA VAL A 26 1.00 -15.30 -2.60
C VAL A 26 -0.39 -15.09 -2.00
N ASP A 27 -1.26 -16.09 -2.16
CA ASP A 27 -2.54 -16.14 -1.47
C ASP A 27 -2.37 -16.99 -0.20
N VAL A 28 -2.76 -16.46 0.93
CA VAL A 28 -2.61 -17.09 2.24
C VAL A 28 -3.98 -17.37 2.83
N THR A 29 -4.28 -18.64 3.09
CA THR A 29 -5.49 -19.02 3.80
C THR A 29 -5.22 -19.04 5.30
N VAL A 30 -6.05 -18.35 6.06
CA VAL A 30 -5.93 -18.23 7.51
C VAL A 30 -7.25 -18.61 8.16
N GLU A 31 -7.19 -19.40 9.24
CA GLU A 31 -8.36 -19.64 10.07
C GLU A 31 -8.79 -18.32 10.73
N SER A 32 -10.01 -17.89 10.42
CA SER A 32 -10.53 -16.64 10.94
C SER A 32 -11.04 -16.80 12.37
N THR A 33 -10.45 -16.07 13.29
CA THR A 33 -10.91 -15.97 14.69
C THR A 33 -11.83 -14.77 14.93
N GLY A 34 -12.19 -14.05 13.87
CA GLY A 34 -12.90 -12.76 13.96
C GLY A 34 -12.00 -11.56 14.30
N ASN A 35 -10.74 -11.79 14.60
CA ASN A 35 -9.75 -10.76 14.92
C ASN A 35 -8.36 -11.08 14.33
N THR A 36 -8.34 -11.56 13.08
CA THR A 36 -7.11 -11.94 12.39
C THR A 36 -6.21 -10.73 12.17
N ARG A 37 -4.92 -10.87 12.47
CA ARG A 37 -3.90 -9.83 12.35
C ARG A 37 -2.95 -10.13 11.20
N VAL A 38 -2.20 -9.13 10.77
CA VAL A 38 -1.17 -9.31 9.73
C VAL A 38 -0.13 -10.34 10.15
N VAL A 39 0.26 -10.39 11.44
CA VAL A 39 1.20 -11.44 11.92
C VAL A 39 0.63 -12.85 11.81
N ASP A 40 -0.68 -13.05 11.99
CA ASP A 40 -1.32 -14.36 11.85
C ASP A 40 -1.25 -14.82 10.38
N VAL A 41 -1.39 -13.88 9.44
CA VAL A 41 -1.21 -14.13 8.01
C VAL A 41 0.24 -14.50 7.70
N MET A 42 1.21 -13.81 8.29
CA MET A 42 2.64 -14.12 8.10
C MET A 42 2.99 -15.49 8.67
N ASP A 43 2.48 -15.84 9.84
CA ASP A 43 2.65 -17.18 10.43
C ASP A 43 2.05 -18.27 9.53
N ALA A 44 0.83 -18.06 9.04
CA ALA A 44 0.17 -19.00 8.14
C ALA A 44 0.92 -19.14 6.81
N ALA A 45 1.38 -18.03 6.23
CA ALA A 45 2.16 -18.04 5.00
C ALA A 45 3.46 -18.83 5.16
N GLN A 46 4.16 -18.66 6.27
CA GLN A 46 5.38 -19.42 6.58
C GLN A 46 5.08 -20.91 6.82
N ALA A 47 4.02 -21.23 7.56
CA ALA A 47 3.59 -22.62 7.78
C ALA A 47 3.19 -23.31 6.47
N GLN A 48 2.64 -22.58 5.50
CA GLN A 48 2.29 -23.05 4.17
C GLN A 48 3.48 -23.07 3.19
N GLY A 49 4.68 -22.69 3.64
CA GLY A 49 5.88 -22.65 2.79
C GLY A 49 5.84 -21.59 1.67
N LYS A 50 4.98 -20.58 1.80
CA LYS A 50 4.78 -19.55 0.78
C LYS A 50 5.73 -18.37 0.89
N LEU A 51 6.16 -18.05 2.12
CA LEU A 51 7.20 -17.07 2.43
C LEU A 51 7.90 -17.44 3.73
N THR A 52 9.01 -16.77 4.01
CA THR A 52 9.69 -16.86 5.31
C THR A 52 9.81 -15.48 5.93
N TYR A 53 9.81 -15.37 7.25
CA TYR A 53 10.08 -14.12 7.92
C TYR A 53 10.72 -14.35 9.30
N SER A 54 11.41 -13.32 9.79
CA SER A 54 12.00 -13.30 11.12
C SER A 54 11.69 -11.97 11.81
N TYR A 55 11.58 -12.02 13.12
CA TYR A 55 11.20 -10.87 13.92
C TYR A 55 11.93 -10.84 15.27
N SER A 56 11.97 -9.66 15.88
CA SER A 56 12.28 -9.44 17.29
C SER A 56 10.99 -9.07 18.03
N THR A 57 10.88 -9.43 19.30
CA THR A 57 9.72 -9.04 20.11
C THR A 57 10.03 -7.75 20.86
N THR A 58 9.15 -6.77 20.79
CA THR A 58 9.23 -5.51 21.51
C THR A 58 8.01 -5.36 22.43
N ALA A 59 8.20 -4.71 23.59
CA ALA A 59 7.12 -4.49 24.53
C ALA A 59 6.02 -3.55 23.98
N THR A 60 6.39 -2.62 23.10
CA THR A 60 5.50 -1.58 22.58
C THR A 60 4.75 -2.02 21.32
N PHE A 61 5.43 -2.73 20.40
CA PHE A 61 4.89 -3.02 19.06
C PHE A 61 4.64 -4.52 18.82
N GLY A 62 4.90 -5.39 19.79
CA GLY A 62 4.84 -6.83 19.60
C GLY A 62 5.98 -7.31 18.69
N ARG A 63 5.66 -7.98 17.60
CA ARG A 63 6.66 -8.47 16.64
C ARG A 63 7.15 -7.34 15.74
N PHE A 64 8.44 -7.08 15.79
CA PHE A 64 9.14 -6.21 14.86
C PHE A 64 9.78 -7.07 13.78
N ILE A 65 9.23 -7.01 12.57
CA ILE A 65 9.69 -7.84 11.44
C ILE A 65 10.89 -7.17 10.81
N HIS A 66 12.03 -7.86 10.77
CA HIS A 66 13.30 -7.35 10.23
C HIS A 66 13.76 -8.08 8.97
N THR A 67 13.27 -9.29 8.70
CA THR A 67 13.68 -10.10 7.54
C THR A 67 12.47 -10.76 6.92
N ILE A 68 12.32 -10.66 5.62
CA ILE A 68 11.28 -11.37 4.84
C ILE A 68 11.97 -12.01 3.63
N ASN A 69 11.69 -13.31 3.39
CA ASN A 69 12.29 -14.10 2.31
C ASN A 69 13.83 -14.02 2.30
N GLY A 70 14.45 -14.00 3.48
CA GLY A 70 15.89 -13.93 3.63
C GLY A 70 16.51 -12.55 3.43
N HIS A 71 15.70 -11.52 3.05
CA HIS A 71 16.17 -10.15 2.90
C HIS A 71 15.97 -9.36 4.19
N ALA A 72 17.08 -9.02 4.85
CA ALA A 72 17.08 -8.22 6.07
C ALA A 72 17.12 -6.74 5.74
N VAL A 73 16.31 -5.96 6.45
CA VAL A 73 16.28 -4.49 6.36
C VAL A 73 16.63 -3.93 7.74
N ASN A 74 17.64 -3.06 7.78
CA ASN A 74 18.18 -2.50 9.03
C ASN A 74 17.94 -1.00 9.11
N ALA A 75 17.81 -0.50 10.33
CA ALA A 75 17.67 0.93 10.58
C ALA A 75 18.78 1.76 9.89
N PRO A 76 18.45 2.95 9.34
CA PRO A 76 17.17 3.67 9.47
C PRO A 76 16.03 3.16 8.59
N ASP A 77 16.30 2.23 7.68
CA ASP A 77 15.30 1.60 6.82
C ASP A 77 14.52 0.54 7.60
N GLY A 78 13.40 0.08 7.07
CA GLY A 78 12.57 -0.92 7.71
C GLY A 78 11.55 -1.55 6.78
N TRP A 79 11.12 -2.77 7.10
CA TRP A 79 9.97 -3.37 6.49
C TRP A 79 8.70 -2.64 6.92
N MET A 80 7.95 -2.16 5.95
CA MET A 80 6.67 -1.49 6.12
C MET A 80 5.60 -2.20 5.30
N PHE A 81 4.34 -1.95 5.59
CA PHE A 81 3.27 -2.59 4.81
C PHE A 81 2.07 -1.67 4.61
N THR A 82 1.37 -1.91 3.52
CA THR A 82 0.05 -1.36 3.23
C THR A 82 -1.00 -2.44 3.34
N ILE A 83 -2.22 -2.05 3.65
CA ILE A 83 -3.41 -2.89 3.51
C ILE A 83 -4.35 -2.16 2.54
N ASN A 84 -4.66 -2.80 1.41
CA ASN A 84 -5.47 -2.22 0.33
C ASN A 84 -4.95 -0.83 -0.09
N ASP A 85 -3.63 -0.73 -0.32
CA ASP A 85 -2.89 0.48 -0.70
C ASP A 85 -2.79 1.58 0.37
N ALA A 86 -3.38 1.40 1.54
CA ALA A 86 -3.25 2.33 2.65
C ALA A 86 -2.08 1.94 3.56
N LEU A 87 -1.12 2.86 3.76
CA LEU A 87 0.00 2.64 4.66
C LEU A 87 -0.49 2.40 6.09
N SER A 88 -0.04 1.31 6.70
CA SER A 88 -0.37 1.01 8.09
C SER A 88 0.38 1.95 9.04
N ASN A 89 -0.36 2.55 9.96
CA ASN A 89 0.18 3.35 11.05
C ASN A 89 0.30 2.57 12.38
N VAL A 90 0.04 1.26 12.33
CA VAL A 90 0.17 0.36 13.47
C VAL A 90 0.99 -0.87 13.10
N SER A 91 1.50 -1.58 14.11
CA SER A 91 2.31 -2.77 13.88
C SER A 91 1.52 -3.92 13.26
N ALA A 92 2.23 -4.86 12.64
CA ALA A 92 1.62 -6.08 12.11
C ALA A 92 0.93 -6.94 13.18
N SER A 93 1.35 -6.82 14.44
CA SER A 93 0.70 -7.49 15.59
C SER A 93 -0.66 -6.85 15.96
N THR A 94 -0.94 -5.64 15.47
CA THR A 94 -2.14 -4.88 15.80
C THR A 94 -3.08 -4.71 14.59
N ALA A 95 -2.51 -4.58 13.39
CA ALA A 95 -3.27 -4.36 12.17
C ALA A 95 -4.18 -5.54 11.85
N SER A 96 -5.48 -5.30 11.75
CA SER A 96 -6.49 -6.32 11.42
C SER A 96 -6.62 -6.51 9.92
N VAL A 97 -6.92 -7.72 9.51
CA VAL A 97 -7.23 -8.08 8.12
C VAL A 97 -8.50 -8.93 8.05
N LYS A 98 -9.13 -8.91 6.89
CA LYS A 98 -10.33 -9.66 6.55
C LYS A 98 -10.19 -10.36 5.20
N ASP A 99 -11.16 -11.15 4.84
CA ASP A 99 -11.19 -11.86 3.56
C ASP A 99 -11.05 -10.91 2.36
N GLY A 100 -10.18 -11.28 1.44
CA GLY A 100 -9.87 -10.52 0.22
C GLY A 100 -8.93 -9.32 0.41
N ASP A 101 -8.46 -9.04 1.63
CA ASP A 101 -7.51 -7.93 1.84
C ASP A 101 -6.18 -8.22 1.16
N LYS A 102 -5.54 -7.14 0.71
CA LYS A 102 -4.23 -7.13 0.05
C LYS A 102 -3.21 -6.49 0.99
N VAL A 103 -2.27 -7.29 1.48
CA VAL A 103 -1.17 -6.84 2.33
C VAL A 103 0.10 -6.78 1.48
N LEU A 104 0.66 -5.59 1.29
CA LEU A 104 1.90 -5.41 0.54
C LEU A 104 3.01 -4.98 1.48
N TRP A 105 3.99 -5.85 1.67
CA TRP A 105 5.23 -5.57 2.37
C TRP A 105 6.24 -4.95 1.43
N PHE A 106 6.84 -3.85 1.83
CA PHE A 106 7.86 -3.16 1.06
C PHE A 106 9.01 -2.69 1.94
N GLU A 107 10.18 -2.63 1.35
CA GLU A 107 11.36 -2.04 1.97
C GLU A 107 11.21 -0.51 1.98
N GLY A 108 10.94 0.06 3.16
CA GLY A 108 10.86 1.50 3.38
C GLY A 108 12.24 2.07 3.63
N THR A 109 12.61 3.08 2.86
CA THR A 109 13.91 3.74 2.92
C THR A 109 13.76 5.26 2.93
N THR A 110 14.84 5.97 3.27
CA THR A 110 14.86 7.43 3.14
C THR A 110 14.74 7.87 1.68
N GLU A 111 15.26 7.08 0.74
CA GLU A 111 15.21 7.38 -0.70
C GLU A 111 13.79 7.30 -1.26
N ASN A 112 12.97 6.35 -0.81
CA ASN A 112 11.57 6.27 -1.21
C ASN A 112 10.62 6.97 -0.23
N GLN A 113 11.17 7.70 0.76
CA GLN A 113 10.42 8.45 1.77
C GLN A 113 9.44 7.56 2.56
N PHE A 114 9.78 6.28 2.76
CA PHE A 114 8.95 5.29 3.43
C PHE A 114 7.57 5.12 2.79
N GLN A 115 7.47 5.33 1.47
CA GLN A 115 6.27 5.13 0.67
C GLN A 115 6.41 3.89 -0.20
N GLY A 116 5.42 3.01 -0.13
CA GLY A 116 5.37 1.79 -0.92
C GLY A 116 4.73 1.99 -2.29
N PRO A 117 4.87 1.00 -3.17
CA PRO A 117 4.16 0.98 -4.43
C PRO A 117 2.68 0.66 -4.18
N LEU A 118 1.84 0.92 -5.18
CA LEU A 118 0.46 0.45 -5.18
C LEU A 118 0.40 -1.01 -5.62
N TRP A 119 -0.60 -1.73 -5.17
CA TRP A 119 -0.79 -3.14 -5.56
C TRP A 119 -0.86 -3.31 -7.09
N ALA A 120 -1.52 -2.37 -7.78
CA ALA A 120 -1.64 -2.40 -9.24
C ALA A 120 -0.30 -2.25 -9.98
N GLU A 121 0.76 -1.78 -9.32
CA GLU A 121 2.11 -1.65 -9.92
C GLU A 121 2.91 -2.97 -9.88
N LEU A 122 2.44 -3.98 -9.15
CA LEU A 122 3.18 -5.24 -8.94
C LEU A 122 3.39 -6.05 -10.23
N ASP A 123 2.57 -5.89 -11.23
CA ASP A 123 2.73 -6.52 -12.55
C ASP A 123 3.71 -5.77 -13.47
N GLY A 124 4.34 -4.70 -12.98
CA GLY A 124 5.21 -3.81 -13.73
C GLY A 124 4.48 -2.72 -14.52
N SER A 125 3.16 -2.60 -14.35
CA SER A 125 2.38 -1.52 -14.96
C SER A 125 2.83 -0.18 -14.41
N THR A 126 3.09 0.78 -15.30
CA THR A 126 3.31 2.17 -14.91
C THR A 126 1.97 2.85 -14.76
N ILE A 127 1.59 3.22 -13.53
CA ILE A 127 0.38 4.00 -13.31
C ILE A 127 0.61 5.40 -13.88
N GLN A 128 -0.23 5.78 -14.84
CA GLN A 128 -0.19 7.13 -15.40
C GLN A 128 -0.90 8.10 -14.45
N TRP A 129 -0.20 9.15 -14.06
CA TRP A 129 -0.71 10.18 -13.17
C TRP A 129 -0.88 11.50 -13.90
N GLU A 130 -2.07 12.05 -13.85
CA GLU A 130 -2.33 13.45 -14.18
C GLU A 130 -2.00 14.32 -12.96
N THR A 131 -1.30 15.40 -13.17
CA THR A 131 -0.86 16.27 -12.08
C THR A 131 -1.78 17.47 -11.94
N ILE A 132 -2.26 17.73 -10.73
CA ILE A 132 -3.05 18.92 -10.36
C ILE A 132 -2.13 19.89 -9.63
N SER A 133 -1.93 21.06 -10.17
CA SER A 133 -1.02 22.08 -9.66
C SER A 133 -1.74 23.34 -9.16
N THR A 134 -3.00 23.51 -9.51
CA THR A 134 -3.79 24.70 -9.17
C THR A 134 -5.19 24.35 -8.65
N VAL A 135 -5.76 25.27 -7.89
CA VAL A 135 -7.14 25.15 -7.41
C VAL A 135 -8.14 25.09 -8.58
N ALA A 136 -7.89 25.84 -9.66
CA ALA A 136 -8.74 25.83 -10.84
C ALA A 136 -8.78 24.45 -11.53
N GLU A 137 -7.64 23.75 -11.63
CA GLU A 137 -7.59 22.39 -12.17
C GLU A 137 -8.35 21.41 -11.27
N LEU A 138 -8.22 21.54 -9.94
CA LEU A 138 -8.96 20.73 -8.99
C LEU A 138 -10.48 20.97 -9.09
N GLN A 139 -10.90 22.24 -9.22
CA GLN A 139 -12.30 22.60 -9.41
C GLN A 139 -12.85 22.08 -10.75
N ALA A 140 -12.05 22.13 -11.82
CA ALA A 140 -12.43 21.59 -13.13
C ALA A 140 -12.64 20.07 -13.06
N LEU A 141 -11.76 19.34 -12.36
CA LEU A 141 -11.92 17.91 -12.11
C LEU A 141 -13.19 17.64 -11.28
N ALA A 142 -13.43 18.41 -10.22
CA ALA A 142 -14.60 18.26 -9.37
C ALA A 142 -15.93 18.52 -10.14
N ALA A 143 -15.91 19.43 -11.10
CA ALA A 143 -17.06 19.73 -11.95
C ALA A 143 -17.26 18.75 -13.11
N SER A 144 -16.27 17.89 -13.40
CA SER A 144 -16.33 16.96 -14.52
C SER A 144 -17.40 15.88 -14.30
N LYS A 145 -18.10 15.56 -15.37
CA LYS A 145 -19.01 14.41 -15.46
C LYS A 145 -18.57 13.42 -16.53
N ASP A 146 -17.41 13.67 -17.14
CA ASP A 146 -16.84 12.81 -18.18
C ASP A 146 -16.23 11.55 -17.53
N PRO A 147 -16.76 10.35 -17.84
CA PRO A 147 -16.23 9.12 -17.30
C PRO A 147 -14.75 8.89 -17.63
N ALA A 148 -14.28 9.35 -18.80
CA ALA A 148 -12.89 9.20 -19.21
C ALA A 148 -11.96 10.08 -18.36
N VAL A 149 -12.41 11.25 -17.92
CA VAL A 149 -11.70 12.12 -16.98
C VAL A 149 -11.74 11.51 -15.57
N LEU A 150 -12.91 11.08 -15.11
CA LEU A 150 -13.11 10.54 -13.77
C LEU A 150 -12.47 9.16 -13.55
N ALA A 151 -12.03 8.48 -14.61
CA ALA A 151 -11.30 7.21 -14.55
C ALA A 151 -9.77 7.36 -14.53
N LYS A 152 -9.24 8.57 -14.72
CA LYS A 152 -7.79 8.82 -14.63
C LYS A 152 -7.33 8.90 -13.19
N ASN A 153 -6.02 8.64 -12.98
CA ASN A 153 -5.38 8.80 -11.68
C ASN A 153 -4.80 10.20 -11.55
N TYR A 154 -4.99 10.82 -10.40
CA TYR A 154 -4.58 12.20 -10.15
C TYR A 154 -3.71 12.32 -8.91
N LYS A 155 -2.71 13.20 -8.98
CA LYS A 155 -1.90 13.57 -7.81
C LYS A 155 -1.74 15.08 -7.72
N LEU A 156 -1.61 15.60 -6.52
CA LEU A 156 -1.26 17.00 -6.29
C LEU A 156 0.25 17.18 -6.51
N ALA A 157 0.64 18.22 -7.26
CA ALA A 157 2.03 18.60 -7.43
C ALA A 157 2.58 19.36 -6.20
N ARG A 158 1.69 19.95 -5.41
CA ARG A 158 1.98 20.77 -4.23
C ARG A 158 0.71 20.93 -3.39
N ASP A 159 0.86 21.46 -2.20
CA ASP A 159 -0.28 21.87 -1.38
C ASP A 159 -1.10 22.96 -2.09
N LEU A 160 -2.43 22.82 -2.03
CA LEU A 160 -3.37 23.78 -2.59
C LEU A 160 -4.13 24.46 -1.45
N ASP A 161 -4.12 25.78 -1.44
CA ASP A 161 -4.94 26.54 -0.51
C ASP A 161 -6.39 26.62 -1.02
N LEU A 162 -7.30 25.95 -0.33
CA LEU A 162 -8.72 25.93 -0.62
C LEU A 162 -9.50 26.92 0.26
N SER A 163 -8.85 27.82 0.97
CA SER A 163 -9.52 28.86 1.77
C SER A 163 -10.37 29.75 0.87
N GLY A 164 -11.64 29.92 1.24
CA GLY A 164 -12.61 30.68 0.44
C GLY A 164 -13.10 29.99 -0.84
N VAL A 165 -12.73 28.72 -1.06
CA VAL A 165 -13.18 27.93 -2.20
C VAL A 165 -14.26 26.94 -1.77
N THR A 166 -15.37 26.92 -2.49
CA THR A 166 -16.39 25.88 -2.32
C THR A 166 -15.93 24.63 -3.06
N PHE A 167 -15.72 23.54 -2.33
CA PHE A 167 -15.32 22.25 -2.88
C PHE A 167 -16.24 21.15 -2.37
N SER A 168 -16.97 20.49 -3.26
CA SER A 168 -17.98 19.46 -2.94
C SER A 168 -17.49 18.02 -3.14
N GLY A 169 -16.20 17.84 -3.44
CA GLY A 169 -15.62 16.54 -3.76
C GLY A 169 -15.59 16.27 -5.26
N ILE A 170 -14.96 15.14 -5.63
CA ILE A 170 -14.80 14.69 -7.02
C ILE A 170 -15.78 13.54 -7.26
N GLY A 171 -16.50 13.61 -8.39
CA GLY A 171 -17.50 12.61 -8.75
C GLY A 171 -18.83 12.76 -8.03
N SER A 172 -19.80 11.95 -8.41
CA SER A 172 -21.15 11.90 -7.86
C SER A 172 -21.73 10.49 -7.99
N ALA A 173 -22.92 10.25 -7.44
CA ALA A 173 -23.61 8.95 -7.58
C ALA A 173 -23.90 8.58 -9.05
N SER A 174 -24.12 9.59 -9.92
CA SER A 174 -24.39 9.38 -11.36
C SER A 174 -23.14 9.44 -12.24
N ALA A 175 -22.03 9.94 -11.71
CA ALA A 175 -20.73 10.02 -12.38
C ALA A 175 -19.62 9.80 -11.32
N PRO A 176 -19.41 8.54 -10.89
CA PRO A 176 -18.46 8.24 -9.82
C PRO A 176 -17.03 8.47 -10.28
N PHE A 177 -16.18 8.92 -9.35
CA PHE A 177 -14.74 8.89 -9.54
C PHE A 177 -14.25 7.43 -9.37
N THR A 178 -13.57 6.90 -10.37
CA THR A 178 -13.07 5.52 -10.41
C THR A 178 -11.55 5.44 -10.55
N GLY A 179 -10.86 6.58 -10.65
CA GLY A 179 -9.41 6.67 -10.58
C GLY A 179 -8.86 6.59 -9.15
N MET A 180 -7.56 6.83 -9.02
CA MET A 180 -6.82 6.92 -7.76
C MET A 180 -6.36 8.34 -7.49
#